data_5937b8e8cbc9684440f0648eaf403ef7
#
_entry.id   5937b8e8cbc9684440f0648eaf403ef7
#
_cell.length_a   1.000
_cell.length_b   1.000
_cell.length_c   1.000
_cell.angle_alpha   90.00
_cell.angle_beta   90.00
_cell.angle_gamma   90.00
#
_symmetry.space_group_name_H-M   'P 1'
#
loop_
_entity.id
_entity.type
_entity.pdbx_description
1 polymer ?
#
loop_
_entity_poly.entity_id
_entity_poly.type
_entity_poly.pdbx_seq_one_letter_code
_entity_poly.pdbx_strand_id
1 'polypeptide(L)'
;MIEEITAKLYDLTEEDFRVFNSKLLPGVTRILGVRLPAMRKLAKKTAKGDFRSYLEEAHEKITADSIHEEIMMQGLVIGYAKMERDEYRKYLDEFVPKISNWSVCDSCVNGFKFMRNDPEYWFDYLKIYRDSKEEFELRFMIVAMMNHFVDEDHIDEILSICNEIHHDGYYVKMAVAWTLQVCYVKFPEKTSRLLENNGMDDFTHNKAIQKIRESYQVSREEKEELGRLKRK
;
A
#
# COMPACT_ATOMS: atom_id res chain seq x y z
N MET A 1 7.95 3.19 26.06
CA MET A 1 8.66 2.81 24.80
C MET A 1 8.29 3.73 23.66
N ILE A 2 6.99 3.99 23.44
CA ILE A 2 6.55 4.85 22.32
C ILE A 2 7.16 6.26 22.42
N GLU A 3 7.18 6.87 23.62
CA GLU A 3 7.76 8.21 23.84
C GLU A 3 9.25 8.30 23.46
N GLU A 4 10.01 7.22 23.75
CA GLU A 4 11.42 7.14 23.34
C GLU A 4 11.56 7.06 21.80
N ILE A 5 10.68 6.33 21.14
CA ILE A 5 10.69 6.22 19.68
C ILE A 5 10.27 7.56 19.06
N THR A 6 9.22 8.19 19.59
CA THR A 6 8.79 9.53 19.16
C THR A 6 9.89 10.57 19.34
N ALA A 7 10.59 10.58 20.47
CA ALA A 7 11.74 11.47 20.67
C ALA A 7 12.84 11.26 19.61
N LYS A 8 13.15 9.99 19.27
CA LYS A 8 14.11 9.67 18.20
C LYS A 8 13.62 10.13 16.81
N LEU A 9 12.31 10.12 16.55
CA LEU A 9 11.77 10.65 15.31
C LEU A 9 11.97 12.16 15.23
N TYR A 10 11.77 12.88 16.35
CA TYR A 10 12.06 14.32 16.42
C TYR A 10 13.53 14.63 16.17
N ASP A 11 14.47 13.84 16.71
CA ASP A 11 15.91 14.00 16.47
C ASP A 11 16.31 13.77 15.01
N LEU A 12 15.49 13.08 14.23
CA LEU A 12 15.72 12.76 12.82
C LEU A 12 14.98 13.69 11.85
N THR A 13 14.32 14.72 12.35
CA THR A 13 13.52 15.67 11.56
C THR A 13 14.42 16.51 10.66
N GLU A 14 14.02 16.67 9.39
CA GLU A 14 14.63 17.56 8.41
C GLU A 14 13.57 18.55 7.89
N GLU A 15 13.72 19.84 8.18
CA GLU A 15 12.71 20.84 7.85
C GLU A 15 12.46 20.95 6.33
N ASP A 16 13.51 20.95 5.53
CA ASP A 16 13.38 21.00 4.06
C ASP A 16 12.60 19.79 3.52
N PHE A 17 12.85 18.61 4.11
CA PHE A 17 12.11 17.41 3.74
C PHE A 17 10.67 17.45 4.25
N ARG A 18 10.42 18.01 5.43
CA ARG A 18 9.06 18.23 5.95
C ARG A 18 8.23 19.09 4.99
N VAL A 19 8.80 20.22 4.54
CA VAL A 19 8.15 21.13 3.58
C VAL A 19 7.92 20.43 2.22
N PHE A 20 8.86 19.65 1.75
CA PHE A 20 8.71 18.87 0.52
C PHE A 20 7.62 17.80 0.66
N ASN A 21 7.69 17.01 1.72
CA ASN A 21 6.79 15.87 1.94
C ASN A 21 5.34 16.31 2.16
N SER A 22 5.11 17.43 2.85
CA SER A 22 3.77 17.98 3.08
C SER A 22 3.05 18.36 1.79
N LYS A 23 3.76 18.74 0.73
CA LYS A 23 3.18 19.01 -0.59
C LYS A 23 2.71 17.76 -1.31
N LEU A 24 3.28 16.60 -0.97
CA LEU A 24 2.93 15.30 -1.55
C LEU A 24 1.79 14.61 -0.80
N LEU A 25 1.46 15.08 0.40
CA LEU A 25 0.50 14.47 1.31
C LEU A 25 -0.63 15.48 1.66
N PRO A 26 -1.47 15.85 0.68
CA PRO A 26 -2.56 16.78 0.94
C PRO A 26 -3.50 16.23 2.02
N GLY A 27 -3.88 17.08 2.98
CA GLY A 27 -4.72 16.72 4.12
C GLY A 27 -3.97 16.15 5.34
N VAL A 28 -2.70 15.77 5.21
CA VAL A 28 -1.88 15.34 6.36
C VAL A 28 -1.20 16.56 6.98
N THR A 29 -1.62 16.92 8.19
CA THR A 29 -1.16 18.15 8.86
C THR A 29 -0.02 17.93 9.85
N ARG A 30 0.15 16.70 10.36
CA ARG A 30 1.12 16.35 11.41
C ARG A 30 2.25 15.52 10.82
N ILE A 31 3.23 16.20 10.21
CA ILE A 31 4.40 15.59 9.56
C ILE A 31 5.67 16.14 10.22
N LEU A 32 6.58 15.29 10.64
CA LEU A 32 7.89 15.65 11.17
C LEU A 32 8.93 15.90 10.07
N GLY A 33 8.85 15.14 8.98
CA GLY A 33 9.83 15.21 7.90
C GLY A 33 11.03 14.29 8.13
N VAL A 34 10.78 13.08 8.58
CA VAL A 34 11.82 12.05 8.71
C VAL A 34 11.92 11.21 7.44
N ARG A 35 13.12 11.10 6.88
CA ARG A 35 13.33 10.32 5.64
C ARG A 35 13.13 8.83 5.85
N LEU A 36 12.48 8.16 4.92
CA LEU A 36 12.16 6.74 4.98
C LEU A 36 13.36 5.81 5.27
N PRO A 37 14.59 6.03 4.75
CA PRO A 37 15.74 5.21 5.14
C PRO A 37 16.08 5.30 6.65
N ALA A 38 15.96 6.47 7.26
CA ALA A 38 16.18 6.66 8.69
C ALA A 38 15.09 5.98 9.51
N MET A 39 13.82 6.12 9.12
CA MET A 39 12.69 5.40 9.72
C MET A 39 12.87 3.88 9.64
N ARG A 40 13.23 3.35 8.48
CA ARG A 40 13.50 1.91 8.31
C ARG A 40 14.63 1.41 9.21
N LYS A 41 15.69 2.21 9.40
CA LYS A 41 16.78 1.88 10.33
C LYS A 41 16.28 1.81 11.77
N LEU A 42 15.48 2.79 12.19
CA LEU A 42 14.88 2.83 13.52
C LEU A 42 13.91 1.66 13.71
N ALA A 43 13.01 1.41 12.77
CA ALA A 43 12.04 0.31 12.83
C ALA A 43 12.72 -1.07 12.92
N LYS A 44 13.80 -1.30 12.16
CA LYS A 44 14.59 -2.53 12.25
C LYS A 44 15.23 -2.71 13.63
N LYS A 45 15.67 -1.63 14.28
CA LYS A 45 16.21 -1.68 15.63
C LYS A 45 15.11 -2.02 16.65
N THR A 46 13.95 -1.36 16.54
CA THR A 46 12.78 -1.62 17.39
C THR A 46 12.29 -3.06 17.24
N ALA A 47 12.19 -3.56 15.99
CA ALA A 47 11.77 -4.92 15.69
C ALA A 47 12.70 -6.03 16.21
N LYS A 48 13.95 -5.71 16.49
CA LYS A 48 14.91 -6.64 17.13
C LYS A 48 14.89 -6.61 18.67
N GLY A 49 14.28 -5.59 19.24
CA GLY A 49 14.10 -5.42 20.69
C GLY A 49 12.73 -5.94 21.14
N ASP A 50 12.18 -5.30 22.16
CA ASP A 50 10.83 -5.59 22.66
C ASP A 50 9.75 -4.91 21.80
N PHE A 51 9.60 -5.40 20.58
CA PHE A 51 8.62 -4.86 19.62
C PHE A 51 7.18 -5.09 20.08
N ARG A 52 6.91 -6.12 20.90
CA ARG A 52 5.55 -6.40 21.39
C ARG A 52 5.09 -5.27 22.30
N SER A 53 5.90 -4.91 23.31
CA SER A 53 5.57 -3.76 24.15
C SER A 53 5.42 -2.46 23.35
N TYR A 54 6.22 -2.28 22.28
CA TYR A 54 6.07 -1.13 21.40
C TYR A 54 4.72 -1.17 20.64
N LEU A 55 4.34 -2.31 20.07
CA LEU A 55 3.11 -2.43 19.29
C LEU A 55 1.85 -2.34 20.17
N GLU A 56 1.89 -2.87 21.40
CA GLU A 56 0.81 -2.71 22.37
C GLU A 56 0.62 -1.22 22.75
N GLU A 57 1.71 -0.51 23.10
CA GLU A 57 1.62 0.93 23.37
C GLU A 57 1.17 1.73 22.14
N ALA A 58 1.59 1.31 20.93
CA ALA A 58 1.18 1.93 19.67
C ALA A 58 -0.31 1.69 19.37
N HIS A 59 -0.84 0.52 19.75
CA HIS A 59 -2.28 0.28 19.65
C HIS A 59 -3.08 1.27 20.49
N GLU A 60 -2.66 1.48 21.73
CA GLU A 60 -3.36 2.33 22.69
C GLU A 60 -3.24 3.84 22.40
N LYS A 61 -2.07 4.28 21.92
CA LYS A 61 -1.71 5.72 21.86
C LYS A 61 -1.72 6.32 20.46
N ILE A 62 -1.51 5.51 19.40
CA ILE A 62 -1.48 5.98 18.01
C ILE A 62 -2.88 5.83 17.39
N THR A 63 -3.39 6.92 16.82
CA THR A 63 -4.65 6.97 16.07
C THR A 63 -4.40 7.44 14.64
N ALA A 64 -5.42 7.47 13.80
CA ALA A 64 -5.33 8.01 12.44
C ALA A 64 -4.92 9.50 12.39
N ASP A 65 -5.14 10.25 13.49
CA ASP A 65 -4.77 11.66 13.64
C ASP A 65 -3.39 11.88 14.29
N SER A 66 -2.66 10.80 14.59
CA SER A 66 -1.31 10.88 15.14
C SER A 66 -0.30 11.43 14.11
N ILE A 67 0.93 11.65 14.54
CA ILE A 67 2.02 12.10 13.66
C ILE A 67 2.23 11.05 12.56
N HIS A 68 2.34 11.49 11.32
CA HIS A 68 2.50 10.64 10.13
C HIS A 68 3.60 9.58 10.32
N GLU A 69 4.74 9.99 10.86
CA GLU A 69 5.88 9.10 11.08
C GLU A 69 5.66 8.10 12.22
N GLU A 70 4.83 8.41 13.21
CA GLU A 70 4.45 7.46 14.26
C GLU A 70 3.60 6.32 13.70
N ILE A 71 2.59 6.67 12.88
CA ILE A 71 1.74 5.68 12.19
C ILE A 71 2.62 4.80 11.26
N MET A 72 3.49 5.43 10.48
CA MET A 72 4.40 4.72 9.58
C MET A 72 5.38 3.80 10.36
N MET A 73 5.88 4.25 11.51
CA MET A 73 6.74 3.43 12.36
C MET A 73 6.04 2.15 12.83
N GLN A 74 4.76 2.23 13.24
CA GLN A 74 4.00 1.03 13.64
C GLN A 74 3.98 0.00 12.51
N GLY A 75 3.60 0.40 11.28
CA GLY A 75 3.56 -0.49 10.12
C GLY A 75 4.95 -1.03 9.73
N LEU A 76 5.99 -0.20 9.78
CA LEU A 76 7.36 -0.65 9.49
C LEU A 76 7.86 -1.67 10.52
N VAL A 77 7.54 -1.50 11.81
CA VAL A 77 7.92 -2.47 12.87
C VAL A 77 7.20 -3.79 12.64
N ILE A 78 5.91 -3.79 12.32
CA ILE A 78 5.16 -5.01 11.93
C ILE A 78 5.88 -5.73 10.78
N GLY A 79 6.32 -5.00 9.76
CA GLY A 79 6.98 -5.59 8.59
C GLY A 79 8.38 -6.15 8.86
N TYR A 80 9.08 -5.68 9.90
CA TYR A 80 10.43 -6.13 10.23
C TYR A 80 10.51 -7.11 11.41
N ALA A 81 9.51 -7.14 12.27
CA ALA A 81 9.45 -8.07 13.38
C ALA A 81 9.20 -9.51 12.88
N LYS A 82 9.62 -10.49 13.69
CA LYS A 82 9.33 -11.90 13.44
C LYS A 82 8.27 -12.35 14.42
N MET A 83 7.15 -12.77 13.89
CA MET A 83 5.97 -13.13 14.65
C MET A 83 5.32 -14.39 14.05
N GLU A 84 4.48 -15.04 14.83
CA GLU A 84 3.57 -16.06 14.33
C GLU A 84 2.41 -15.39 13.53
N ARG A 85 1.75 -16.17 12.68
CA ARG A 85 0.69 -15.70 11.78
C ARG A 85 -0.41 -14.92 12.49
N ASP A 86 -0.89 -15.44 13.63
CA ASP A 86 -2.00 -14.82 14.37
C ASP A 86 -1.58 -13.50 15.04
N GLU A 87 -0.30 -13.35 15.43
CA GLU A 87 0.23 -12.07 15.92
C GLU A 87 0.30 -11.04 14.78
N TYR A 88 0.77 -11.43 13.58
CA TYR A 88 0.75 -10.54 12.42
C TYR A 88 -0.66 -10.06 12.12
N ARG A 89 -1.63 -10.99 12.12
CA ARG A 89 -3.04 -10.65 11.90
C ARG A 89 -3.55 -9.65 12.93
N LYS A 90 -3.34 -9.93 14.22
CA LYS A 90 -3.73 -9.01 15.31
C LYS A 90 -3.20 -7.59 15.04
N TYR A 91 -1.91 -7.46 14.82
CA TYR A 91 -1.31 -6.14 14.62
C TYR A 91 -1.67 -5.47 13.30
N LEU A 92 -2.02 -6.23 12.26
CA LEU A 92 -2.56 -5.67 11.03
C LEU A 92 -3.99 -5.15 11.25
N ASP A 93 -4.85 -5.91 11.93
CA ASP A 93 -6.23 -5.51 12.26
C ASP A 93 -6.24 -4.19 13.08
N GLU A 94 -5.21 -3.97 13.92
CA GLU A 94 -5.03 -2.75 14.70
C GLU A 94 -4.40 -1.58 13.92
N PHE A 95 -3.59 -1.88 12.90
CA PHE A 95 -2.83 -0.89 12.13
C PHE A 95 -3.60 -0.36 10.92
N VAL A 96 -4.25 -1.24 10.16
CA VAL A 96 -4.89 -0.88 8.88
C VAL A 96 -5.89 0.26 9.02
N PRO A 97 -6.76 0.30 10.06
CA PRO A 97 -7.70 1.41 10.25
C PRO A 97 -7.03 2.78 10.53
N LYS A 98 -5.74 2.80 10.85
CA LYS A 98 -4.98 4.04 11.09
C LYS A 98 -4.33 4.60 9.82
N ILE A 99 -4.35 3.86 8.72
CA ILE A 99 -3.77 4.30 7.44
C ILE A 99 -4.68 5.39 6.85
N SER A 100 -4.16 6.61 6.78
CA SER A 100 -4.90 7.79 6.29
C SER A 100 -4.28 8.42 5.03
N ASN A 101 -3.20 7.85 4.51
CA ASN A 101 -2.54 8.36 3.32
C ASN A 101 -1.72 7.28 2.58
N TRP A 102 -1.44 7.55 1.30
CA TRP A 102 -0.73 6.63 0.42
C TRP A 102 0.70 6.32 0.87
N SER A 103 1.39 7.29 1.48
CA SER A 103 2.79 7.13 1.88
C SER A 103 2.95 6.10 3.00
N VAL A 104 2.07 6.13 4.02
CA VAL A 104 2.02 5.10 5.07
C VAL A 104 1.67 3.74 4.47
N CYS A 105 0.58 3.69 3.69
CA CYS A 105 0.12 2.46 3.06
C CYS A 105 1.25 1.78 2.28
N ASP A 106 1.76 2.44 1.25
CA ASP A 106 2.68 1.83 0.29
C ASP A 106 4.05 1.49 0.91
N SER A 107 4.55 2.39 1.78
CA SER A 107 5.86 2.19 2.44
C SER A 107 5.86 1.01 3.40
N CYS A 108 4.76 0.78 4.12
CA CYS A 108 4.61 -0.32 5.07
C CYS A 108 4.31 -1.64 4.37
N VAL A 109 3.32 -1.64 3.47
CA VAL A 109 2.89 -2.84 2.73
C VAL A 109 4.03 -3.49 1.95
N ASN A 110 4.90 -2.71 1.33
CA ASN A 110 6.10 -3.24 0.66
C ASN A 110 7.01 -4.05 1.60
N GLY A 111 6.94 -3.81 2.90
CA GLY A 111 7.67 -4.51 3.94
C GLY A 111 7.02 -5.82 4.43
N PHE A 112 5.76 -6.08 4.14
CA PHE A 112 4.98 -7.22 4.64
C PHE A 112 5.29 -8.52 3.91
N LYS A 113 6.57 -8.83 3.77
CA LYS A 113 7.07 -10.02 3.05
C LYS A 113 6.64 -11.33 3.69
N PHE A 114 6.25 -11.33 4.97
CA PHE A 114 5.71 -12.49 5.67
C PHE A 114 4.44 -13.05 4.99
N MET A 115 3.68 -12.21 4.27
CA MET A 115 2.50 -12.65 3.52
C MET A 115 2.83 -13.73 2.47
N ARG A 116 4.05 -13.74 1.96
CA ARG A 116 4.51 -14.74 0.98
C ARG A 116 4.84 -16.11 1.59
N ASN A 117 4.91 -16.22 2.93
CA ASN A 117 5.22 -17.48 3.61
C ASN A 117 3.99 -18.39 3.73
N ASP A 118 2.79 -17.82 3.69
CA ASP A 118 1.49 -18.53 3.70
C ASP A 118 0.54 -17.77 2.75
N PRO A 119 0.75 -17.88 1.42
CA PRO A 119 0.11 -17.02 0.45
C PRO A 119 -1.40 -17.20 0.41
N GLU A 120 -1.91 -18.42 0.51
CA GLU A 120 -3.36 -18.69 0.51
C GLU A 120 -4.06 -17.99 1.68
N TYR A 121 -3.51 -18.15 2.89
CA TYR A 121 -4.07 -17.51 4.07
C TYR A 121 -4.07 -15.98 3.97
N TRP A 122 -2.94 -15.39 3.55
CA TRP A 122 -2.84 -13.94 3.50
C TRP A 122 -3.61 -13.32 2.34
N PHE A 123 -3.73 -14.03 1.23
CA PHE A 123 -4.58 -13.60 0.14
C PHE A 123 -6.05 -13.58 0.55
N ASP A 124 -6.51 -14.62 1.24
CA ASP A 124 -7.87 -14.69 1.80
C ASP A 124 -8.10 -13.63 2.88
N TYR A 125 -7.11 -13.39 3.75
CA TYR A 125 -7.18 -12.31 4.74
C TYR A 125 -7.38 -10.95 4.08
N LEU A 126 -6.67 -10.64 3.00
CA LEU A 126 -6.83 -9.36 2.32
C LEU A 126 -8.23 -9.15 1.77
N LYS A 127 -8.92 -10.21 1.35
CA LYS A 127 -10.29 -10.12 0.81
C LYS A 127 -11.34 -9.63 1.81
N ILE A 128 -11.06 -9.63 3.13
CA ILE A 128 -11.96 -9.05 4.13
C ILE A 128 -12.23 -7.55 3.90
N TYR A 129 -11.30 -6.86 3.25
CA TYR A 129 -11.40 -5.43 2.93
C TYR A 129 -12.13 -5.14 1.62
N ARG A 130 -12.54 -6.17 0.84
CA ARG A 130 -13.12 -5.99 -0.50
C ARG A 130 -14.35 -5.09 -0.54
N ASP A 131 -15.20 -5.19 0.49
CA ASP A 131 -16.43 -4.43 0.59
C ASP A 131 -16.32 -3.21 1.52
N SER A 132 -15.10 -2.86 1.94
CA SER A 132 -14.85 -1.69 2.78
C SER A 132 -15.29 -0.41 2.08
N LYS A 133 -15.76 0.56 2.87
CA LYS A 133 -16.09 1.92 2.41
C LYS A 133 -14.95 2.91 2.68
N GLU A 134 -13.92 2.45 3.36
CA GLU A 134 -12.76 3.26 3.72
C GLU A 134 -11.70 3.20 2.60
N GLU A 135 -11.37 4.36 2.06
CA GLU A 135 -10.45 4.50 0.92
C GLU A 135 -9.11 3.81 1.13
N PHE A 136 -8.53 3.94 2.32
CA PHE A 136 -7.19 3.40 2.59
C PHE A 136 -7.20 1.93 3.01
N GLU A 137 -8.30 1.37 3.46
CA GLU A 137 -8.47 -0.08 3.64
C GLU A 137 -8.50 -0.79 2.28
N LEU A 138 -9.28 -0.27 1.33
CA LEU A 138 -9.28 -0.76 -0.05
C LEU A 138 -7.90 -0.61 -0.69
N ARG A 139 -7.25 0.56 -0.51
CA ARG A 139 -5.88 0.75 -1.01
C ARG A 139 -4.91 -0.24 -0.40
N PHE A 140 -4.98 -0.48 0.91
CA PHE A 140 -4.15 -1.48 1.59
C PHE A 140 -4.28 -2.86 0.94
N MET A 141 -5.51 -3.34 0.76
CA MET A 141 -5.79 -4.61 0.11
C MET A 141 -5.16 -4.68 -1.30
N ILE A 142 -5.48 -3.70 -2.15
CA ILE A 142 -5.05 -3.68 -3.55
C ILE A 142 -3.52 -3.61 -3.65
N VAL A 143 -2.87 -2.74 -2.85
CA VAL A 143 -1.40 -2.59 -2.87
C VAL A 143 -0.70 -3.81 -2.27
N ALA A 144 -1.30 -4.49 -1.28
CA ALA A 144 -0.76 -5.74 -0.74
C ALA A 144 -0.85 -6.87 -1.78
N MET A 145 -1.98 -7.01 -2.46
CA MET A 145 -2.14 -7.96 -3.57
C MET A 145 -1.11 -7.69 -4.68
N MET A 146 -0.96 -6.43 -5.09
CA MET A 146 0.01 -6.03 -6.10
C MET A 146 1.46 -6.39 -5.71
N ASN A 147 1.86 -6.14 -4.47
CA ASN A 147 3.25 -6.34 -4.03
C ASN A 147 3.62 -7.79 -3.78
N HIS A 148 2.64 -8.63 -3.39
CA HIS A 148 2.95 -9.95 -2.84
C HIS A 148 2.35 -11.11 -3.62
N PHE A 149 1.33 -10.89 -4.47
CA PHE A 149 0.50 -11.96 -5.04
C PHE A 149 0.29 -11.88 -6.56
N VAL A 150 0.95 -10.97 -7.29
CA VAL A 150 0.86 -10.95 -8.75
C VAL A 150 1.72 -12.11 -9.32
N ASP A 151 1.13 -13.30 -9.37
CA ASP A 151 1.69 -14.57 -9.86
C ASP A 151 0.60 -15.37 -10.59
N GLU A 152 0.95 -16.58 -11.10
CA GLU A 152 0.03 -17.42 -11.88
C GLU A 152 -1.21 -17.88 -11.08
N ASP A 153 -1.05 -18.11 -9.77
CA ASP A 153 -2.11 -18.67 -8.93
C ASP A 153 -3.19 -17.61 -8.59
N HIS A 154 -2.80 -16.31 -8.52
CA HIS A 154 -3.68 -15.26 -8.03
C HIS A 154 -4.08 -14.22 -9.09
N ILE A 155 -3.41 -14.20 -10.26
CA ILE A 155 -3.61 -13.14 -11.25
C ILE A 155 -5.07 -12.97 -11.69
N ASP A 156 -5.79 -14.07 -11.92
CA ASP A 156 -7.16 -13.99 -12.44
C ASP A 156 -8.12 -13.39 -11.38
N GLU A 157 -7.93 -13.73 -10.10
CA GLU A 157 -8.71 -13.16 -9.01
C GLU A 157 -8.36 -11.70 -8.76
N ILE A 158 -7.07 -11.31 -8.83
CA ILE A 158 -6.65 -9.91 -8.73
C ILE A 158 -7.28 -9.06 -9.83
N LEU A 159 -7.28 -9.54 -11.07
CA LEU A 159 -7.91 -8.85 -12.19
C LEU A 159 -9.42 -8.71 -11.99
N SER A 160 -10.10 -9.75 -11.50
CA SER A 160 -11.52 -9.71 -11.15
C SER A 160 -11.80 -8.67 -10.05
N ILE A 161 -11.04 -8.68 -8.96
CA ILE A 161 -11.15 -7.72 -7.86
C ILE A 161 -10.96 -6.29 -8.38
N CYS A 162 -9.91 -6.04 -9.17
CA CYS A 162 -9.67 -4.72 -9.77
C CYS A 162 -10.83 -4.24 -10.65
N ASN A 163 -11.51 -5.16 -11.35
CA ASN A 163 -12.66 -4.86 -12.19
C ASN A 163 -13.94 -4.54 -11.40
N GLU A 164 -14.08 -5.13 -10.22
CA GLU A 164 -15.30 -5.08 -9.42
C GLU A 164 -15.30 -3.98 -8.35
N ILE A 165 -14.11 -3.43 -8.04
CA ILE A 165 -14.02 -2.33 -7.08
C ILE A 165 -14.58 -1.04 -7.68
N HIS A 166 -15.68 -0.57 -7.09
CA HIS A 166 -16.29 0.72 -7.39
C HIS A 166 -16.22 1.62 -6.15
N HIS A 167 -15.30 2.56 -6.16
CA HIS A 167 -15.11 3.51 -5.07
C HIS A 167 -14.70 4.88 -5.62
N ASP A 168 -15.28 5.97 -5.08
CA ASP A 168 -15.01 7.32 -5.59
C ASP A 168 -13.66 7.89 -5.17
N GLY A 169 -13.03 7.32 -4.15
CA GLY A 169 -11.75 7.75 -3.63
C GLY A 169 -10.62 7.70 -4.67
N TYR A 170 -9.94 8.83 -4.82
CA TYR A 170 -8.84 8.99 -5.77
C TYR A 170 -7.72 7.94 -5.55
N TYR A 171 -7.38 7.66 -4.30
CA TYR A 171 -6.28 6.77 -3.97
C TYR A 171 -6.60 5.30 -4.19
N VAL A 172 -7.87 4.88 -4.12
CA VAL A 172 -8.31 3.54 -4.55
C VAL A 172 -8.17 3.41 -6.07
N LYS A 173 -8.71 4.36 -6.84
CA LYS A 173 -8.62 4.36 -8.31
C LYS A 173 -7.18 4.32 -8.79
N MET A 174 -6.29 5.07 -8.12
CA MET A 174 -4.86 5.06 -8.42
C MET A 174 -4.18 3.74 -8.06
N ALA A 175 -4.60 3.07 -6.98
CA ALA A 175 -4.09 1.75 -6.61
C ALA A 175 -4.49 0.69 -7.63
N VAL A 176 -5.76 0.66 -8.04
CA VAL A 176 -6.24 -0.23 -9.12
C VAL A 176 -5.45 -0.01 -10.40
N ALA A 177 -5.32 1.25 -10.83
CA ALA A 177 -4.56 1.58 -12.04
C ALA A 177 -3.09 1.16 -11.97
N TRP A 178 -2.47 1.29 -10.81
CA TRP A 178 -1.08 0.84 -10.60
C TRP A 178 -0.97 -0.68 -10.58
N THR A 179 -1.89 -1.35 -9.92
CA THR A 179 -1.94 -2.82 -9.89
C THR A 179 -2.10 -3.39 -11.30
N LEU A 180 -2.99 -2.83 -12.12
CA LEU A 180 -3.17 -3.24 -13.51
C LEU A 180 -1.91 -3.01 -14.37
N GLN A 181 -1.13 -1.97 -14.08
CA GLN A 181 0.17 -1.77 -14.73
C GLN A 181 1.16 -2.89 -14.37
N VAL A 182 1.23 -3.28 -13.09
CA VAL A 182 2.10 -4.39 -12.64
C VAL A 182 1.62 -5.72 -13.22
N CYS A 183 0.30 -5.96 -13.23
CA CYS A 183 -0.30 -7.13 -13.85
C CYS A 183 0.00 -7.19 -15.35
N TYR A 184 -0.11 -6.09 -16.07
CA TYR A 184 0.20 -6.05 -17.51
C TYR A 184 1.64 -6.44 -17.82
N VAL A 185 2.58 -5.93 -17.05
CA VAL A 185 4.02 -6.24 -17.26
C VAL A 185 4.31 -7.74 -17.08
N LYS A 186 3.61 -8.42 -16.17
CA LYS A 186 3.82 -9.85 -15.92
C LYS A 186 2.90 -10.76 -16.75
N PHE A 187 1.67 -10.33 -16.99
CA PHE A 187 0.58 -11.08 -17.63
C PHE A 187 -0.13 -10.23 -18.68
N PRO A 188 0.56 -9.83 -19.77
CA PRO A 188 0.04 -8.88 -20.74
C PRO A 188 -1.27 -9.35 -21.39
N GLU A 189 -1.35 -10.63 -21.78
CA GLU A 189 -2.54 -11.18 -22.44
C GLU A 189 -3.79 -11.17 -21.54
N LYS A 190 -3.64 -11.60 -20.28
CA LYS A 190 -4.76 -11.63 -19.32
C LYS A 190 -5.24 -10.20 -19.02
N THR A 191 -4.29 -9.28 -18.80
CA THR A 191 -4.62 -7.90 -18.50
C THR A 191 -5.21 -7.15 -19.69
N SER A 192 -4.74 -7.41 -20.92
CA SER A 192 -5.32 -6.83 -22.14
C SER A 192 -6.79 -7.22 -22.30
N ARG A 193 -7.13 -8.50 -22.13
CA ARG A 193 -8.53 -8.96 -22.20
C ARG A 193 -9.43 -8.22 -21.21
N LEU A 194 -8.95 -7.96 -20.00
CA LEU A 194 -9.70 -7.14 -19.05
C LEU A 194 -9.84 -5.72 -19.55
N LEU A 195 -8.78 -5.09 -20.06
CA LEU A 195 -8.83 -3.69 -20.54
C LEU A 195 -9.75 -3.52 -21.74
N GLU A 196 -9.90 -4.53 -22.60
CA GLU A 196 -10.81 -4.53 -23.73
C GLU A 196 -12.29 -4.56 -23.30
N ASN A 197 -12.60 -5.25 -22.19
CA ASN A 197 -13.97 -5.38 -21.70
C ASN A 197 -14.00 -5.41 -20.16
N ASN A 198 -14.32 -4.29 -19.55
CA ASN A 198 -14.36 -4.13 -18.10
C ASN A 198 -15.45 -3.18 -17.62
N GLY A 199 -15.80 -3.29 -16.33
CA GLY A 199 -16.80 -2.47 -15.64
C GLY A 199 -16.22 -1.26 -14.88
N MET A 200 -14.91 -1.01 -14.95
CA MET A 200 -14.28 0.12 -14.25
C MET A 200 -14.83 1.47 -14.77
N ASP A 201 -14.82 2.49 -13.91
CA ASP A 201 -15.09 3.87 -14.34
C ASP A 201 -14.01 4.37 -15.32
N ASP A 202 -14.36 5.38 -16.14
CA ASP A 202 -13.48 5.87 -17.21
C ASP A 202 -12.18 6.45 -16.70
N PHE A 203 -12.18 7.08 -15.52
CA PHE A 203 -10.96 7.59 -14.90
C PHE A 203 -9.99 6.45 -14.57
N THR A 204 -10.47 5.41 -13.87
CA THR A 204 -9.66 4.26 -13.45
C THR A 204 -9.13 3.50 -14.66
N HIS A 205 -9.99 3.22 -15.65
CA HIS A 205 -9.61 2.58 -16.91
C HIS A 205 -8.54 3.37 -17.66
N ASN A 206 -8.77 4.66 -17.91
CA ASN A 206 -7.83 5.50 -18.64
C ASN A 206 -6.52 5.70 -17.89
N LYS A 207 -6.56 5.73 -16.55
CA LYS A 207 -5.38 5.84 -15.70
C LYS A 207 -4.55 4.56 -15.71
N ALA A 208 -5.17 3.38 -15.76
CA ALA A 208 -4.47 2.11 -15.91
C ALA A 208 -3.71 2.08 -17.25
N ILE A 209 -4.37 2.40 -18.35
CA ILE A 209 -3.73 2.51 -19.67
C ILE A 209 -2.59 3.52 -19.65
N GLN A 210 -2.79 4.68 -19.03
CA GLN A 210 -1.72 5.69 -18.91
C GLN A 210 -0.50 5.12 -18.19
N LYS A 211 -0.68 4.48 -17.02
CA LYS A 211 0.42 3.89 -16.23
C LYS A 211 1.15 2.77 -16.98
N ILE A 212 0.41 1.93 -17.69
CA ILE A 212 1.03 0.87 -18.52
C ILE A 212 1.91 1.51 -19.61
N ARG A 213 1.40 2.53 -20.30
CA ARG A 213 2.14 3.25 -21.36
C ARG A 213 3.34 4.04 -20.85
N GLU A 214 3.38 4.42 -19.58
CA GLU A 214 4.54 5.06 -18.92
C GLU A 214 5.65 4.05 -18.58
N SER A 215 5.32 2.74 -18.55
CA SER A 215 6.31 1.70 -18.23
C SER A 215 7.37 1.55 -19.32
N TYR A 216 8.63 1.43 -18.92
CA TYR A 216 9.75 1.11 -19.83
C TYR A 216 9.78 -0.37 -20.29
N GLN A 217 9.00 -1.23 -19.62
CA GLN A 217 8.92 -2.68 -19.90
C GLN A 217 7.89 -3.02 -20.99
N VAL A 218 7.12 -2.04 -21.45
CA VAL A 218 6.09 -2.19 -22.48
C VAL A 218 6.62 -1.62 -23.78
N SER A 219 6.48 -2.36 -24.86
CA SER A 219 6.93 -1.97 -26.19
C SER A 219 6.16 -0.77 -26.76
N ARG A 220 6.68 -0.14 -27.80
CA ARG A 220 6.03 0.99 -28.44
C ARG A 220 4.73 0.57 -29.13
N GLU A 221 4.73 -0.59 -29.76
CA GLU A 221 3.58 -1.17 -30.46
C GLU A 221 2.42 -1.41 -29.48
N GLU A 222 2.70 -2.10 -28.34
CA GLU A 222 1.71 -2.33 -27.30
C GLU A 222 1.15 -1.01 -26.73
N LYS A 223 2.02 0.01 -26.54
CA LYS A 223 1.57 1.33 -26.08
C LYS A 223 0.62 2.01 -27.04
N GLU A 224 0.83 1.84 -28.36
CA GLU A 224 -0.04 2.39 -29.40
C GLU A 224 -1.38 1.67 -29.41
N GLU A 225 -1.40 0.34 -29.31
CA GLU A 225 -2.62 -0.47 -29.24
C GLU A 225 -3.46 -0.14 -28.00
N LEU A 226 -2.83 -0.13 -26.82
CA LEU A 226 -3.49 0.24 -25.56
C LEU A 226 -4.06 1.68 -25.63
N GLY A 227 -3.37 2.59 -26.34
CA GLY A 227 -3.84 3.94 -26.51
C GLY A 227 -5.22 4.04 -27.19
N ARG A 228 -5.57 3.07 -28.04
CA ARG A 228 -6.88 2.99 -28.74
C ARG A 228 -8.00 2.53 -27.84
N LEU A 229 -7.71 1.87 -26.72
CA LEU A 229 -8.68 1.42 -25.73
C LEU A 229 -9.14 2.52 -24.78
N LYS A 230 -8.54 3.71 -24.80
CA LYS A 230 -8.96 4.82 -23.95
C LYS A 230 -10.40 5.24 -24.25
N ARG A 231 -11.17 5.42 -23.19
CA ARG A 231 -12.53 5.94 -23.23
C ARG A 231 -12.52 7.47 -23.34
N LYS A 232 -13.56 8.03 -24.00
CA LYS A 232 -13.70 9.47 -24.23
C LYS A 232 -14.36 10.16 -23.05
#